data_e8b6cb0628b8a7323e0c214bf82dd948
#
_entry.id   e8b6cb0628b8a7323e0c214bf82dd948
#
_cell.length_a   1.000
_cell.length_b   1.000
_cell.length_c   1.000
_cell.angle_alpha   90.00
_cell.angle_beta   90.00
_cell.angle_gamma   90.00
#
_symmetry.space_group_name_H-M   'P 1'
#
loop_
_entity.id
_entity.type
_entity.pdbx_description
1 polymer ?
#
loop_
_entity_poly.entity_id
_entity_poly.type
_entity_poly.pdbx_seq_one_letter_code
_entity_poly.pdbx_strand_id
1 'polypeptide(L)'
;MKLSTDWVAFESAGAPLQAYLARPAAGGEAPRPAVVVIQEIWGPDEHIQDVTDRIATAGYVALAPDLYSRGGRPEALAPERVAAAKAFLDQLPPGAWGNPGERDAALARLPAAEGGRVGETLGGLFSGGSRMGQYLADLCAAVAYLTRHPACAGRGIGSVGFCMGGALSALLACTEPALAAAAIFYGGSPPTEQAGHLHCPLIGFYGGNDPRITGGVPAFAEAVRSAGGQVETHVYAGAPHAFFNDTRPAYTPEAARDAWAAVLGFFSRHLR
;
A
#
# COMPACT_ATOMS: atom_id res chain seq x y z
N MET A 1 9.86 -7.81 -20.42
CA MET A 1 9.77 -6.45 -21.01
C MET A 1 10.82 -5.56 -20.34
N LYS A 2 11.48 -4.62 -21.07
CA LYS A 2 12.41 -3.67 -20.45
C LYS A 2 11.59 -2.56 -19.77
N LEU A 3 11.94 -2.20 -18.55
CA LEU A 3 11.34 -1.09 -17.80
C LEU A 3 12.25 0.13 -17.82
N SER A 4 11.67 1.31 -17.69
CA SER A 4 12.31 2.55 -17.27
C SER A 4 11.86 2.84 -15.85
N THR A 5 12.80 2.98 -14.93
CA THR A 5 12.54 3.22 -13.51
C THR A 5 13.32 4.45 -13.06
N ASP A 6 12.68 5.33 -12.30
CA ASP A 6 13.26 6.56 -11.80
C ASP A 6 12.67 6.92 -10.42
N TRP A 7 13.44 7.63 -9.61
CA TRP A 7 12.88 8.39 -8.49
C TRP A 7 12.49 9.78 -8.98
N VAL A 8 11.21 10.12 -8.79
CA VAL A 8 10.65 11.42 -9.18
C VAL A 8 10.18 12.17 -7.95
N ALA A 9 10.04 13.50 -8.08
CA ALA A 9 9.45 14.32 -7.04
C ALA A 9 8.25 15.08 -7.60
N PHE A 10 7.22 15.22 -6.79
CA PHE A 10 6.09 16.11 -7.07
C PHE A 10 5.65 16.83 -5.78
N GLU A 11 4.87 17.87 -5.93
CA GLU A 11 4.43 18.68 -4.80
C GLU A 11 3.19 18.10 -4.14
N SER A 12 3.20 18.02 -2.82
CA SER A 12 2.05 17.71 -1.98
C SER A 12 1.96 18.72 -0.84
N ALA A 13 0.85 19.46 -0.77
CA ALA A 13 0.59 20.46 0.26
C ALA A 13 1.76 21.45 0.50
N GLY A 14 2.38 21.94 -0.59
CA GLY A 14 3.45 22.93 -0.55
C GLY A 14 4.83 22.36 -0.18
N ALA A 15 5.01 21.05 -0.21
CA ALA A 15 6.30 20.39 0.04
C ALA A 15 6.57 19.26 -0.95
N PRO A 16 7.85 19.01 -1.31
CA PRO A 16 8.20 17.92 -2.22
C PRO A 16 7.95 16.56 -1.56
N LEU A 17 7.36 15.66 -2.35
CA LEU A 17 7.17 14.25 -2.04
C LEU A 17 7.91 13.40 -3.08
N GLN A 18 8.73 12.45 -2.63
CA GLN A 18 9.43 11.51 -3.51
C GLN A 18 8.54 10.34 -3.88
N ALA A 19 8.74 9.76 -5.05
CA ALA A 19 8.07 8.54 -5.47
C ALA A 19 8.96 7.71 -6.41
N TYR A 20 8.85 6.39 -6.31
CA TYR A 20 9.42 5.47 -7.28
C TYR A 20 8.44 5.30 -8.45
N LEU A 21 8.91 5.59 -9.66
CA LEU A 21 8.15 5.50 -10.90
C LEU A 21 8.71 4.37 -11.77
N ALA A 22 7.86 3.45 -12.20
CA ALA A 22 8.20 2.41 -13.17
C ALA A 22 7.22 2.43 -14.34
N ARG A 23 7.74 2.23 -15.56
CA ARG A 23 6.94 2.16 -16.79
C ARG A 23 7.61 1.30 -17.85
N PRO A 24 6.86 0.76 -18.82
CA PRO A 24 7.45 0.11 -19.99
C PRO A 24 8.39 1.05 -20.74
N ALA A 25 9.65 0.61 -20.96
CA ALA A 25 10.67 1.43 -21.65
C ALA A 25 10.48 1.52 -23.17
N ALA A 26 9.75 0.57 -23.76
CA ALA A 26 9.47 0.51 -25.19
C ALA A 26 7.99 0.18 -25.43
N GLY A 27 7.42 0.73 -26.50
CA GLY A 27 6.04 0.40 -26.89
C GLY A 27 5.19 1.57 -27.35
N GLY A 28 5.80 2.64 -27.85
CA GLY A 28 5.11 3.80 -28.46
C GLY A 28 4.80 4.92 -27.47
N GLU A 29 4.48 6.09 -28.03
CA GLU A 29 4.10 7.30 -27.26
C GLU A 29 2.65 7.27 -26.73
N ALA A 30 1.92 6.16 -26.94
CA ALA A 30 0.52 6.07 -26.53
C ALA A 30 0.40 6.07 -25.00
N PRO A 31 -0.44 6.95 -24.42
CA PRO A 31 -0.69 6.98 -22.99
C PRO A 31 -1.23 5.66 -22.47
N ARG A 32 -0.85 5.28 -21.25
CA ARG A 32 -1.19 4.03 -20.58
C ARG A 32 -1.98 4.29 -19.31
N PRO A 33 -2.86 3.40 -18.90
CA PRO A 33 -3.44 3.47 -17.55
C PRO A 33 -2.35 3.45 -16.49
N ALA A 34 -2.65 4.05 -15.33
CA ALA A 34 -1.67 4.15 -14.25
C ALA A 34 -2.19 3.52 -12.96
N VAL A 35 -1.26 3.13 -12.08
CA VAL A 35 -1.55 2.57 -10.76
C VAL A 35 -0.66 3.24 -9.72
N VAL A 36 -1.29 3.80 -8.68
CA VAL A 36 -0.60 4.23 -7.45
C VAL A 36 -0.41 2.99 -6.57
N VAL A 37 0.84 2.64 -6.29
CA VAL A 37 1.21 1.50 -5.42
C VAL A 37 1.52 2.03 -4.03
N ILE A 38 0.69 1.66 -3.04
CA ILE A 38 0.75 2.24 -1.70
C ILE A 38 1.45 1.31 -0.74
N GLN A 39 2.51 1.82 -0.15
CA GLN A 39 3.43 1.12 0.75
C GLN A 39 2.76 0.48 1.97
N GLU A 40 3.40 -0.57 2.50
CA GLU A 40 3.21 -1.02 3.88
C GLU A 40 3.78 0.04 4.86
N ILE A 41 3.86 -0.29 6.15
CA ILE A 41 4.52 0.60 7.13
C ILE A 41 6.04 0.75 6.90
N TRP A 42 6.64 0.01 5.98
CA TRP A 42 8.09 -0.01 5.75
C TRP A 42 8.58 1.08 4.79
N GLY A 43 7.68 1.85 4.21
CA GLY A 43 8.01 2.75 3.11
C GLY A 43 8.02 2.02 1.75
N PRO A 44 8.46 2.68 0.68
CA PRO A 44 8.65 2.04 -0.62
C PRO A 44 9.95 1.21 -0.61
N ASP A 45 9.97 0.17 0.23
CA ASP A 45 11.06 -0.79 0.35
C ASP A 45 11.20 -1.67 -0.90
N GLU A 46 12.12 -2.63 -0.85
CA GLU A 46 12.38 -3.55 -1.96
C GLU A 46 11.11 -4.26 -2.45
N HIS A 47 10.24 -4.70 -1.53
CA HIS A 47 8.97 -5.34 -1.90
C HIS A 47 8.05 -4.40 -2.68
N ILE A 48 7.85 -3.18 -2.22
CA ILE A 48 6.97 -2.20 -2.88
C ILE A 48 7.53 -1.74 -4.22
N GLN A 49 8.86 -1.58 -4.34
CA GLN A 49 9.49 -1.29 -5.63
C GLN A 49 9.32 -2.45 -6.61
N ASP A 50 9.51 -3.70 -6.17
CA ASP A 50 9.32 -4.88 -7.01
C ASP A 50 7.84 -5.03 -7.46
N VAL A 51 6.87 -4.82 -6.56
CA VAL A 51 5.45 -4.78 -6.94
C VAL A 51 5.18 -3.68 -7.98
N THR A 52 5.80 -2.51 -7.83
CA THR A 52 5.69 -1.40 -8.80
C THR A 52 6.22 -1.82 -10.17
N ASP A 53 7.36 -2.50 -10.21
CA ASP A 53 7.94 -3.05 -11.43
C ASP A 53 7.07 -4.15 -12.06
N ARG A 54 6.47 -5.02 -11.25
CA ARG A 54 5.52 -6.05 -11.73
C ARG A 54 4.28 -5.41 -12.36
N ILE A 55 3.71 -4.36 -11.76
CA ILE A 55 2.59 -3.59 -12.34
C ILE A 55 3.01 -2.94 -13.66
N ALA A 56 4.19 -2.34 -13.71
CA ALA A 56 4.73 -1.76 -14.94
C ALA A 56 4.97 -2.83 -16.01
N THR A 57 5.45 -4.02 -15.63
CA THR A 57 5.61 -5.17 -16.54
C THR A 57 4.28 -5.64 -17.11
N ALA A 58 3.17 -5.49 -16.35
CA ALA A 58 1.82 -5.77 -16.84
C ALA A 58 1.27 -4.69 -17.80
N GLY A 59 2.01 -3.61 -18.06
CA GLY A 59 1.70 -2.63 -19.09
C GLY A 59 1.17 -1.29 -18.57
N TYR A 60 1.15 -1.07 -17.28
CA TYR A 60 0.73 0.18 -16.62
C TYR A 60 1.91 1.15 -16.42
N VAL A 61 1.61 2.41 -16.16
CA VAL A 61 2.54 3.31 -15.47
C VAL A 61 2.31 3.13 -13.97
N ALA A 62 3.33 2.79 -13.20
CA ALA A 62 3.21 2.52 -11.78
C ALA A 62 4.01 3.53 -10.96
N LEU A 63 3.39 4.09 -9.92
CA LEU A 63 3.98 5.12 -9.06
C LEU A 63 3.83 4.71 -7.60
N ALA A 64 4.93 4.55 -6.88
CA ALA A 64 4.95 4.29 -5.44
C ALA A 64 5.41 5.53 -4.67
N PRO A 65 4.49 6.36 -4.13
CA PRO A 65 4.85 7.51 -3.31
C PRO A 65 5.54 7.09 -2.01
N ASP A 66 6.59 7.80 -1.63
CA ASP A 66 7.23 7.66 -0.34
C ASP A 66 6.55 8.55 0.69
N LEU A 67 5.56 8.00 1.39
CA LEU A 67 4.74 8.73 2.37
C LEU A 67 5.53 9.28 3.57
N TYR A 68 6.81 8.90 3.69
CA TYR A 68 7.70 9.40 4.74
C TYR A 68 8.62 10.54 4.26
N SER A 69 8.62 10.86 2.97
CA SER A 69 9.57 11.80 2.36
C SER A 69 9.08 13.25 2.28
N ARG A 70 7.81 13.54 2.54
CA ARG A 70 7.26 14.88 2.38
C ARG A 70 7.97 15.90 3.27
N GLY A 71 8.61 16.89 2.64
CA GLY A 71 9.37 17.92 3.33
C GLY A 71 10.68 17.44 3.95
N GLY A 72 11.08 16.21 3.67
CA GLY A 72 12.28 15.54 4.19
C GLY A 72 11.95 14.33 5.05
N ARG A 73 12.64 13.21 4.78
CA ARG A 73 12.45 11.98 5.55
C ARG A 73 13.06 12.12 6.95
N PRO A 74 12.30 11.81 8.03
CA PRO A 74 12.87 11.76 9.38
C PRO A 74 14.00 10.73 9.46
N GLU A 75 15.07 11.05 10.19
CA GLU A 75 16.20 10.12 10.39
C GLU A 75 15.76 8.77 10.98
N ALA A 76 14.82 8.81 11.93
CA ALA A 76 14.24 7.60 12.52
C ALA A 76 13.56 6.66 11.49
N LEU A 77 13.17 7.19 10.33
CA LEU A 77 12.54 6.45 9.23
C LEU A 77 13.48 6.30 8.02
N ALA A 78 14.79 6.52 8.18
CA ALA A 78 15.77 6.22 7.15
C ALA A 78 15.69 4.75 6.72
N PRO A 79 15.88 4.42 5.42
CA PRO A 79 15.67 3.06 4.91
C PRO A 79 16.42 1.97 5.67
N GLU A 80 17.67 2.22 6.05
CA GLU A 80 18.50 1.28 6.82
C GLU A 80 17.98 1.08 8.24
N ARG A 81 17.41 2.12 8.87
CA ARG A 81 16.79 2.02 10.19
C ARG A 81 15.49 1.24 10.14
N VAL A 82 14.67 1.48 9.11
CA VAL A 82 13.44 0.72 8.85
C VAL A 82 13.75 -0.74 8.59
N ALA A 83 14.79 -1.05 7.78
CA ALA A 83 15.23 -2.41 7.53
C ALA A 83 15.67 -3.13 8.82
N ALA A 84 16.42 -2.46 9.70
CA ALA A 84 16.83 -3.00 11.00
C ALA A 84 15.61 -3.26 11.91
N ALA A 85 14.64 -2.35 11.97
CA ALA A 85 13.41 -2.51 12.74
C ALA A 85 12.53 -3.66 12.20
N LYS A 86 12.46 -3.82 10.87
CA LYS A 86 11.78 -4.93 10.19
C LYS A 86 12.44 -6.26 10.56
N ALA A 87 13.75 -6.36 10.42
CA ALA A 87 14.51 -7.56 10.78
C ALA A 87 14.37 -7.93 12.27
N PHE A 88 14.35 -6.95 13.18
CA PHE A 88 14.08 -7.16 14.60
C PHE A 88 12.68 -7.77 14.81
N LEU A 89 11.64 -7.21 14.21
CA LEU A 89 10.29 -7.73 14.37
C LEU A 89 10.13 -9.12 13.78
N ASP A 90 10.83 -9.46 12.69
CA ASP A 90 10.77 -10.79 12.06
C ASP A 90 11.33 -11.91 12.95
N GLN A 91 12.16 -11.57 13.95
CA GLN A 91 12.69 -12.52 14.91
C GLN A 91 11.74 -12.76 16.10
N LEU A 92 10.70 -11.95 16.24
CA LEU A 92 9.73 -12.07 17.34
C LEU A 92 8.63 -13.09 17.02
N PRO A 93 8.03 -13.71 18.05
CA PRO A 93 6.82 -14.52 17.87
C PRO A 93 5.71 -13.71 17.17
N PRO A 94 4.88 -14.33 16.32
CA PRO A 94 3.85 -13.63 15.53
C PRO A 94 2.91 -12.73 16.35
N GLY A 95 2.60 -13.09 17.59
CA GLY A 95 1.74 -12.29 18.50
C GLY A 95 2.42 -11.02 19.05
N ALA A 96 3.74 -10.97 19.09
CA ALA A 96 4.50 -9.88 19.68
C ALA A 96 4.39 -8.55 18.88
N TRP A 97 4.05 -8.62 17.61
CA TRP A 97 3.85 -7.42 16.78
C TRP A 97 2.76 -6.49 17.32
N GLY A 98 1.67 -7.06 17.78
CA GLY A 98 0.53 -6.33 18.34
C GLY A 98 0.67 -6.03 19.84
N ASN A 99 1.70 -6.55 20.51
CA ASN A 99 1.89 -6.45 21.97
C ASN A 99 3.05 -5.52 22.31
N PRO A 100 2.81 -4.25 22.73
CA PRO A 100 3.87 -3.32 23.10
C PRO A 100 4.80 -3.86 24.18
N GLY A 101 4.26 -4.53 25.22
CA GLY A 101 5.07 -5.07 26.32
C GLY A 101 6.06 -6.15 25.87
N GLU A 102 5.67 -7.03 24.95
CA GLU A 102 6.57 -8.03 24.39
C GLU A 102 7.66 -7.41 23.52
N ARG A 103 7.31 -6.38 22.72
CA ARG A 103 8.30 -5.63 21.95
C ARG A 103 9.30 -4.91 22.84
N ASP A 104 8.83 -4.23 23.89
CA ASP A 104 9.68 -3.49 24.82
C ASP A 104 10.62 -4.45 25.59
N ALA A 105 10.10 -5.60 26.01
CA ALA A 105 10.91 -6.63 26.64
C ALA A 105 11.97 -7.22 25.69
N ALA A 106 11.67 -7.35 24.40
CA ALA A 106 12.63 -7.77 23.39
C ALA A 106 13.68 -6.69 23.09
N LEU A 107 13.27 -5.43 22.97
CA LEU A 107 14.17 -4.28 22.80
C LEU A 107 15.18 -4.16 23.95
N ALA A 108 14.74 -4.41 25.18
CA ALA A 108 15.60 -4.36 26.38
C ALA A 108 16.71 -5.45 26.39
N ARG A 109 16.63 -6.47 25.52
CA ARG A 109 17.67 -7.50 25.37
C ARG A 109 18.77 -7.10 24.39
N LEU A 110 18.53 -6.07 23.57
CA LEU A 110 19.54 -5.54 22.65
C LEU A 110 20.54 -4.64 23.41
N PRO A 111 21.75 -4.41 22.87
CA PRO A 111 22.62 -3.34 23.35
C PRO A 111 21.87 -2.02 23.41
N ALA A 112 22.04 -1.23 24.48
CA ALA A 112 21.21 -0.05 24.76
C ALA A 112 21.10 0.95 23.58
N ALA A 113 22.21 1.20 22.87
CA ALA A 113 22.22 2.09 21.70
C ALA A 113 21.43 1.51 20.51
N GLU A 114 21.46 0.21 20.33
CA GLU A 114 20.74 -0.48 19.26
C GLU A 114 19.24 -0.54 19.59
N GLY A 115 18.88 -1.01 20.79
CA GLY A 115 17.51 -1.06 21.27
C GLY A 115 16.83 0.32 21.23
N GLY A 116 17.56 1.38 21.60
CA GLY A 116 17.06 2.76 21.50
C GLY A 116 16.76 3.17 20.05
N ARG A 117 17.67 2.91 19.10
CA ARG A 117 17.45 3.22 17.67
C ARG A 117 16.28 2.44 17.08
N VAL A 118 16.22 1.13 17.34
CA VAL A 118 15.10 0.29 16.85
C VAL A 118 13.77 0.75 17.45
N GLY A 119 13.75 1.03 18.77
CA GLY A 119 12.56 1.51 19.47
C GLY A 119 12.03 2.84 18.91
N GLU A 120 12.92 3.82 18.65
CA GLU A 120 12.56 5.09 18.03
C GLU A 120 11.94 4.89 16.63
N THR A 121 12.56 4.02 15.81
CA THR A 121 12.05 3.69 14.49
C THR A 121 10.67 3.03 14.56
N LEU A 122 10.48 2.05 15.43
CA LEU A 122 9.18 1.40 15.65
C LEU A 122 8.13 2.42 16.13
N GLY A 123 8.49 3.33 17.03
CA GLY A 123 7.62 4.43 17.45
C GLY A 123 7.17 5.28 16.27
N GLY A 124 8.10 5.66 15.38
CA GLY A 124 7.80 6.39 14.15
C GLY A 124 6.87 5.64 13.19
N LEU A 125 7.11 4.33 12.98
CA LEU A 125 6.32 3.49 12.09
C LEU A 125 4.90 3.27 12.63
N PHE A 126 4.76 2.92 13.90
CA PHE A 126 3.45 2.66 14.51
C PHE A 126 2.63 3.93 14.81
N SER A 127 3.24 5.12 14.77
CA SER A 127 2.51 6.40 14.84
C SER A 127 1.76 6.75 13.55
N GLY A 128 1.87 5.94 12.50
CA GLY A 128 1.25 6.17 11.18
C GLY A 128 -0.26 6.44 11.24
N GLY A 129 -0.97 5.85 12.21
CA GLY A 129 -2.40 6.10 12.40
C GLY A 129 -2.76 7.58 12.59
N SER A 130 -1.93 8.35 13.28
CA SER A 130 -2.13 9.80 13.47
C SER A 130 -1.85 10.63 12.20
N ARG A 131 -1.22 10.04 11.17
CA ARG A 131 -0.85 10.68 9.91
C ARG A 131 -1.72 10.25 8.73
N MET A 132 -2.74 9.41 8.92
CA MET A 132 -3.57 8.89 7.83
C MET A 132 -4.14 10.00 6.95
N GLY A 133 -4.63 11.11 7.53
CA GLY A 133 -5.14 12.26 6.77
C GLY A 133 -4.06 12.93 5.92
N GLN A 134 -2.82 13.02 6.43
CA GLN A 134 -1.68 13.53 5.67
C GLN A 134 -1.34 12.60 4.50
N TYR A 135 -1.24 11.30 4.77
CA TYR A 135 -0.93 10.31 3.73
C TYR A 135 -2.01 10.27 2.64
N LEU A 136 -3.27 10.43 3.02
CA LEU A 136 -4.37 10.52 2.07
C LEU A 136 -4.22 11.73 1.15
N ALA A 137 -3.89 12.91 1.69
CA ALA A 137 -3.62 14.10 0.90
C ALA A 137 -2.42 13.92 -0.06
N ASP A 138 -1.37 13.23 0.39
CA ASP A 138 -0.20 12.89 -0.42
C ASP A 138 -0.57 11.94 -1.57
N LEU A 139 -1.49 11.00 -1.33
CA LEU A 139 -1.99 10.09 -2.35
C LEU A 139 -2.92 10.78 -3.36
N CYS A 140 -3.77 11.71 -2.94
CA CYS A 140 -4.53 12.56 -3.87
C CYS A 140 -3.58 13.39 -4.76
N ALA A 141 -2.48 13.92 -4.20
CA ALA A 141 -1.46 14.61 -4.99
C ALA A 141 -0.76 13.67 -5.98
N ALA A 142 -0.54 12.38 -5.63
CA ALA A 142 0.00 11.38 -6.54
C ALA A 142 -0.95 11.06 -7.70
N VAL A 143 -2.26 10.95 -7.44
CA VAL A 143 -3.28 10.80 -8.49
C VAL A 143 -3.27 12.03 -9.41
N ALA A 144 -3.25 13.23 -8.84
CA ALA A 144 -3.18 14.47 -9.61
C ALA A 144 -1.88 14.61 -10.42
N TYR A 145 -0.75 14.09 -9.92
CA TYR A 145 0.50 14.01 -10.67
C TYR A 145 0.37 13.09 -11.89
N LEU A 146 -0.17 11.88 -11.72
CA LEU A 146 -0.38 10.92 -12.81
C LEU A 146 -1.39 11.43 -13.83
N THR A 147 -2.45 12.11 -13.42
CA THR A 147 -3.45 12.71 -14.32
C THR A 147 -2.82 13.71 -15.30
N ARG A 148 -1.81 14.44 -14.84
CA ARG A 148 -1.07 15.42 -15.67
C ARG A 148 0.15 14.84 -16.38
N HIS A 149 0.56 13.61 -16.02
CA HIS A 149 1.75 12.99 -16.59
C HIS A 149 1.50 12.56 -18.05
N PRO A 150 2.34 12.96 -19.03
CA PRO A 150 2.09 12.68 -20.46
C PRO A 150 1.89 11.21 -20.78
N ALA A 151 2.60 10.30 -20.09
CA ALA A 151 2.46 8.86 -20.28
C ALA A 151 1.11 8.29 -19.83
N CYS A 152 0.28 9.06 -19.13
CA CYS A 152 -1.03 8.64 -18.60
C CYS A 152 -2.20 9.50 -19.11
N ALA A 153 -1.94 10.47 -19.98
CA ALA A 153 -2.94 11.47 -20.39
C ALA A 153 -4.23 10.83 -20.90
N GLY A 154 -5.37 11.16 -20.25
CA GLY A 154 -6.69 10.66 -20.61
C GLY A 154 -6.95 9.19 -20.31
N ARG A 155 -6.10 8.55 -19.48
CA ARG A 155 -6.26 7.15 -19.08
C ARG A 155 -6.70 7.01 -17.63
N GLY A 156 -7.36 5.87 -17.32
CA GLY A 156 -7.79 5.55 -15.96
C GLY A 156 -6.61 5.38 -14.99
N ILE A 157 -6.79 5.87 -13.77
CA ILE A 157 -5.82 5.72 -12.68
C ILE A 157 -6.44 4.84 -11.60
N GLY A 158 -5.72 3.77 -11.20
CA GLY A 158 -6.10 2.92 -10.09
C GLY A 158 -5.16 3.07 -8.90
N SER A 159 -5.51 2.43 -7.80
CA SER A 159 -4.61 2.25 -6.65
C SER A 159 -4.56 0.78 -6.22
N VAL A 160 -3.41 0.37 -5.70
CA VAL A 160 -3.24 -0.87 -4.96
C VAL A 160 -2.43 -0.58 -3.71
N GLY A 161 -2.91 -1.06 -2.58
CA GLY A 161 -2.22 -0.81 -1.31
C GLY A 161 -2.10 -2.05 -0.44
N PHE A 162 -1.05 -2.09 0.38
CA PHE A 162 -0.64 -3.23 1.19
C PHE A 162 -0.62 -2.85 2.67
N CYS A 163 -1.23 -3.63 3.56
CA CYS A 163 -1.30 -3.37 4.99
C CYS A 163 -1.90 -1.97 5.29
N MET A 164 -1.13 -1.04 5.86
CA MET A 164 -1.50 0.37 6.02
C MET A 164 -1.93 0.98 4.67
N GLY A 165 -1.18 0.70 3.62
CA GLY A 165 -1.50 1.13 2.26
C GLY A 165 -2.80 0.57 1.72
N GLY A 166 -3.20 -0.63 2.13
CA GLY A 166 -4.50 -1.21 1.80
C GLY A 166 -5.65 -0.40 2.39
N ALA A 167 -5.54 -0.01 3.66
CA ALA A 167 -6.51 0.90 4.29
C ALA A 167 -6.53 2.28 3.60
N LEU A 168 -5.36 2.81 3.23
CA LEU A 168 -5.24 4.06 2.50
C LEU A 168 -5.83 3.97 1.08
N SER A 169 -5.68 2.83 0.38
CA SER A 169 -6.29 2.62 -0.93
C SER A 169 -7.83 2.66 -0.85
N ALA A 170 -8.40 2.04 0.19
CA ALA A 170 -9.84 2.09 0.43
C ALA A 170 -10.33 3.51 0.78
N LEU A 171 -9.59 4.24 1.61
CA LEU A 171 -9.91 5.65 1.93
C LEU A 171 -9.78 6.54 0.70
N LEU A 172 -8.76 6.33 -0.13
CA LEU A 172 -8.56 7.06 -1.38
C LEU A 172 -9.74 6.86 -2.34
N ALA A 173 -10.27 5.63 -2.42
CA ALA A 173 -11.45 5.32 -3.23
C ALA A 173 -12.73 6.04 -2.74
N CYS A 174 -12.79 6.39 -1.46
CA CYS A 174 -13.88 7.17 -0.87
C CYS A 174 -13.67 8.69 -0.97
N THR A 175 -12.48 9.16 -1.38
CA THR A 175 -12.09 10.58 -1.27
C THR A 175 -11.74 11.20 -2.62
N GLU A 176 -11.16 10.42 -3.54
CA GLU A 176 -10.60 10.92 -4.82
C GLU A 176 -11.47 10.51 -6.01
N PRO A 177 -12.30 11.44 -6.55
CA PRO A 177 -13.22 11.13 -7.65
C PRO A 177 -12.53 10.76 -8.96
N ALA A 178 -11.27 11.13 -9.14
CA ALA A 178 -10.51 10.78 -10.34
C ALA A 178 -9.99 9.33 -10.31
N LEU A 179 -10.15 8.62 -9.19
CA LEU A 179 -9.74 7.22 -9.09
C LEU A 179 -10.76 6.31 -9.81
N ALA A 180 -10.28 5.49 -10.72
CA ALA A 180 -11.12 4.60 -11.54
C ALA A 180 -11.27 3.18 -10.97
N ALA A 181 -10.36 2.75 -10.08
CA ALA A 181 -10.39 1.43 -9.43
C ALA A 181 -9.48 1.41 -8.22
N ALA A 182 -9.82 0.64 -7.18
CA ALA A 182 -8.97 0.49 -6.00
C ALA A 182 -8.84 -0.98 -5.56
N ALA A 183 -7.62 -1.39 -5.17
CA ALA A 183 -7.32 -2.72 -4.68
C ALA A 183 -6.70 -2.67 -3.27
N ILE A 184 -7.13 -3.59 -2.41
CA ILE A 184 -6.73 -3.68 -1.01
C ILE A 184 -6.07 -5.04 -0.78
N PHE A 185 -4.83 -5.05 -0.31
CA PHE A 185 -4.19 -6.25 0.22
C PHE A 185 -4.06 -6.12 1.75
N TYR A 186 -4.75 -7.00 2.48
CA TYR A 186 -4.74 -7.10 3.95
C TYR A 186 -4.78 -5.75 4.69
N GLY A 187 -5.51 -4.80 4.15
CA GLY A 187 -5.74 -3.49 4.75
C GLY A 187 -7.07 -3.43 5.52
N GLY A 188 -7.10 -2.63 6.60
CA GLY A 188 -8.34 -2.38 7.34
C GLY A 188 -9.38 -1.67 6.47
N SER A 189 -10.64 -2.07 6.63
CA SER A 189 -11.76 -1.39 5.97
C SER A 189 -12.00 -0.01 6.57
N PRO A 190 -12.44 0.98 5.77
CA PRO A 190 -12.96 2.24 6.29
C PRO A 190 -14.18 2.01 7.18
N PRO A 191 -14.58 3.00 8.01
CA PRO A 191 -15.86 2.99 8.68
C PRO A 191 -17.02 2.79 7.69
N THR A 192 -18.06 2.05 8.08
CA THR A 192 -19.20 1.72 7.20
C THR A 192 -19.95 2.95 6.70
N GLU A 193 -19.90 4.05 7.44
CA GLU A 193 -20.50 5.35 7.09
C GLU A 193 -19.85 5.96 5.83
N GLN A 194 -18.62 5.55 5.50
CA GLN A 194 -17.92 6.00 4.30
C GLN A 194 -18.27 5.21 3.05
N ALA A 195 -18.99 4.11 3.18
CA ALA A 195 -19.34 3.25 2.04
C ALA A 195 -20.11 3.99 0.94
N GLY A 196 -20.96 4.95 1.30
CA GLY A 196 -21.70 5.79 0.35
C GLY A 196 -20.86 6.84 -0.39
N HIS A 197 -19.60 7.02 0.00
CA HIS A 197 -18.68 7.95 -0.67
C HIS A 197 -17.74 7.23 -1.65
N LEU A 198 -17.93 5.94 -1.88
CA LEU A 198 -17.08 5.18 -2.81
C LEU A 198 -17.26 5.68 -4.25
N HIS A 199 -16.19 6.17 -4.87
CA HIS A 199 -16.20 6.73 -6.22
C HIS A 199 -15.91 5.71 -7.33
N CYS A 200 -15.34 4.55 -6.99
CA CYS A 200 -14.91 3.54 -7.97
C CYS A 200 -15.11 2.11 -7.46
N PRO A 201 -15.11 1.10 -8.34
CA PRO A 201 -15.09 -0.31 -7.96
C PRO A 201 -13.89 -0.65 -7.06
N LEU A 202 -14.10 -1.58 -6.13
CA LEU A 202 -13.15 -1.99 -5.12
C LEU A 202 -12.95 -3.51 -5.14
N ILE A 203 -11.69 -3.98 -5.02
CA ILE A 203 -11.37 -5.39 -4.80
C ILE A 203 -10.49 -5.53 -3.57
N GLY A 204 -10.78 -6.50 -2.70
CA GLY A 204 -10.01 -6.73 -1.48
C GLY A 204 -9.55 -8.18 -1.32
N PHE A 205 -8.32 -8.36 -0.85
CA PHE A 205 -7.65 -9.63 -0.63
C PHE A 205 -7.20 -9.73 0.83
N TYR A 206 -7.68 -10.74 1.56
CA TYR A 206 -7.53 -10.82 3.01
C TYR A 206 -7.06 -12.20 3.44
N GLY A 207 -6.24 -12.26 4.49
CA GLY A 207 -5.82 -13.50 5.12
C GLY A 207 -6.87 -14.02 6.11
N GLY A 208 -7.26 -15.30 6.01
CA GLY A 208 -8.19 -15.93 6.95
C GLY A 208 -7.64 -16.02 8.38
N ASN A 209 -6.31 -16.03 8.54
CA ASN A 209 -5.64 -16.00 9.85
C ASN A 209 -5.32 -14.58 10.35
N ASP A 210 -5.98 -13.55 9.81
CA ASP A 210 -5.89 -12.17 10.28
C ASP A 210 -7.27 -11.64 10.71
N PRO A 211 -7.86 -12.16 11.80
CA PRO A 211 -9.22 -11.82 12.20
C PRO A 211 -9.39 -10.34 12.56
N ARG A 212 -8.31 -9.66 12.96
CA ARG A 212 -8.32 -8.23 13.28
C ARG A 212 -8.67 -7.38 12.06
N ILE A 213 -8.21 -7.76 10.90
CA ILE A 213 -8.50 -7.08 9.62
C ILE A 213 -9.74 -7.70 8.98
N THR A 214 -9.75 -9.01 8.82
CA THR A 214 -10.78 -9.74 8.06
C THR A 214 -12.16 -9.66 8.71
N GLY A 215 -12.22 -9.53 10.05
CA GLY A 215 -13.49 -9.44 10.77
C GLY A 215 -14.38 -8.26 10.41
N GLY A 216 -13.80 -7.13 9.95
CA GLY A 216 -14.55 -5.94 9.50
C GLY A 216 -15.02 -5.98 8.05
N VAL A 217 -14.46 -6.89 7.23
CA VAL A 217 -14.68 -6.92 5.78
C VAL A 217 -16.13 -7.18 5.39
N PRO A 218 -16.86 -8.16 5.98
CA PRO A 218 -18.26 -8.42 5.59
C PRO A 218 -19.17 -7.22 5.81
N ALA A 219 -19.03 -6.52 6.93
CA ALA A 219 -19.87 -5.36 7.26
C ALA A 219 -19.63 -4.21 6.29
N PHE A 220 -18.37 -3.91 5.98
CA PHE A 220 -18.03 -2.87 5.01
C PHE A 220 -18.50 -3.24 3.59
N ALA A 221 -18.28 -4.48 3.16
CA ALA A 221 -18.72 -4.93 1.84
C ALA A 221 -20.26 -4.86 1.68
N GLU A 222 -21.00 -5.20 2.73
CA GLU A 222 -22.46 -5.06 2.73
C GLU A 222 -22.90 -3.59 2.67
N ALA A 223 -22.27 -2.71 3.44
CA ALA A 223 -22.53 -1.28 3.40
C ALA A 223 -22.26 -0.68 2.00
N VAL A 224 -21.16 -1.09 1.33
CA VAL A 224 -20.85 -0.66 -0.04
C VAL A 224 -21.95 -1.11 -1.01
N ARG A 225 -22.37 -2.38 -0.98
CA ARG A 225 -23.43 -2.90 -1.85
C ARG A 225 -24.77 -2.22 -1.60
N SER A 226 -25.11 -1.99 -0.33
CA SER A 226 -26.34 -1.29 0.07
C SER A 226 -26.36 0.16 -0.40
N ALA A 227 -25.19 0.80 -0.53
CA ALA A 227 -25.04 2.13 -1.11
C ALA A 227 -24.99 2.13 -2.66
N GLY A 228 -25.10 0.97 -3.32
CA GLY A 228 -25.04 0.83 -4.79
C GLY A 228 -23.60 0.75 -5.34
N GLY A 229 -22.58 0.69 -4.50
CA GLY A 229 -21.20 0.53 -4.89
C GLY A 229 -20.84 -0.91 -5.30
N GLN A 230 -19.69 -1.07 -5.95
CA GLN A 230 -19.16 -2.38 -6.37
C GLN A 230 -17.98 -2.79 -5.50
N VAL A 231 -18.05 -3.97 -4.89
CA VAL A 231 -16.96 -4.53 -4.10
C VAL A 231 -16.85 -6.04 -4.31
N GLU A 232 -15.64 -6.49 -4.65
CA GLU A 232 -15.22 -7.90 -4.69
C GLU A 232 -14.33 -8.17 -3.47
N THR A 233 -14.49 -9.32 -2.82
CA THR A 233 -13.67 -9.70 -1.64
C THR A 233 -13.22 -11.14 -1.73
N HIS A 234 -11.93 -11.38 -1.50
CA HIS A 234 -11.30 -12.69 -1.46
C HIS A 234 -10.67 -12.91 -0.08
N VAL A 235 -11.06 -13.98 0.59
CA VAL A 235 -10.49 -14.38 1.89
C VAL A 235 -9.80 -15.72 1.71
N TYR A 236 -8.49 -15.75 1.91
CA TYR A 236 -7.66 -16.95 1.75
C TYR A 236 -7.54 -17.69 3.08
N ALA A 237 -8.22 -18.83 3.19
CA ALA A 237 -8.19 -19.65 4.38
C ALA A 237 -6.74 -20.03 4.75
N GLY A 238 -6.36 -19.86 6.01
CA GLY A 238 -5.02 -20.19 6.49
C GLY A 238 -3.93 -19.16 6.17
N ALA A 239 -4.14 -18.23 5.24
CA ALA A 239 -3.16 -17.18 4.95
C ALA A 239 -3.12 -16.16 6.09
N PRO A 240 -1.90 -15.74 6.54
CA PRO A 240 -1.74 -14.73 7.59
C PRO A 240 -1.80 -13.30 6.99
N HIS A 241 -1.68 -12.28 7.86
CA HIS A 241 -1.39 -10.92 7.44
C HIS A 241 -0.10 -10.87 6.59
N ALA A 242 -0.04 -10.00 5.59
CA ALA A 242 1.09 -9.85 4.67
C ALA A 242 1.40 -11.10 3.82
N PHE A 243 0.41 -11.95 3.54
CA PHE A 243 0.57 -13.18 2.77
C PHE A 243 1.12 -12.97 1.34
N PHE A 244 1.01 -11.77 0.79
CA PHE A 244 1.51 -11.43 -0.56
C PHE A 244 2.98 -11.00 -0.56
N ASN A 245 3.54 -10.58 0.58
CA ASN A 245 4.90 -10.07 0.66
C ASN A 245 5.93 -11.20 0.67
N ASP A 246 6.55 -11.48 -0.50
CA ASP A 246 7.50 -12.56 -0.71
C ASP A 246 8.88 -12.33 -0.07
N THR A 247 9.10 -11.15 0.53
CA THR A 247 10.29 -10.88 1.36
C THR A 247 10.08 -11.24 2.84
N ARG A 248 8.91 -11.81 3.21
CA ARG A 248 8.51 -12.05 4.60
C ARG A 248 8.17 -13.52 4.87
N PRO A 249 8.38 -14.01 6.11
CA PRO A 249 7.98 -15.37 6.51
C PRO A 249 6.48 -15.65 6.35
N ALA A 250 5.64 -14.62 6.31
CA ALA A 250 4.19 -14.72 6.13
C ALA A 250 3.77 -15.06 4.69
N TYR A 251 4.68 -15.07 3.73
CA TYR A 251 4.39 -15.31 2.34
C TYR A 251 3.66 -16.63 2.09
N THR A 252 2.52 -16.56 1.39
CA THR A 252 1.71 -17.73 1.04
C THR A 252 1.57 -17.78 -0.48
N PRO A 253 2.43 -18.56 -1.18
CA PRO A 253 2.57 -18.51 -2.64
C PRO A 253 1.27 -18.73 -3.43
N GLU A 254 0.41 -19.63 -2.97
CA GLU A 254 -0.86 -19.94 -3.65
C GLU A 254 -1.83 -18.77 -3.58
N ALA A 255 -2.04 -18.22 -2.37
CA ALA A 255 -2.87 -17.04 -2.16
C ALA A 255 -2.33 -15.81 -2.91
N ALA A 256 -1.01 -15.61 -2.90
CA ALA A 256 -0.37 -14.50 -3.59
C ALA A 256 -0.54 -14.57 -5.11
N ARG A 257 -0.40 -15.76 -5.73
CA ARG A 257 -0.59 -15.96 -7.18
C ARG A 257 -2.04 -15.71 -7.59
N ASP A 258 -2.99 -16.24 -6.83
CA ASP A 258 -4.41 -16.03 -7.11
C ASP A 258 -4.80 -14.54 -6.98
N ALA A 259 -4.41 -13.89 -5.89
CA ALA A 259 -4.64 -12.47 -5.68
C ALA A 259 -4.01 -11.61 -6.79
N TRP A 260 -2.79 -11.95 -7.24
CA TRP A 260 -2.12 -11.25 -8.32
C TRP A 260 -2.87 -11.35 -9.65
N ALA A 261 -3.30 -12.56 -10.02
CA ALA A 261 -4.09 -12.76 -11.22
C ALA A 261 -5.44 -12.02 -11.17
N ALA A 262 -6.11 -12.05 -10.00
CA ALA A 262 -7.38 -11.38 -9.79
C ALA A 262 -7.24 -9.85 -9.87
N VAL A 263 -6.22 -9.24 -9.24
CA VAL A 263 -6.03 -7.78 -9.28
C VAL A 263 -5.67 -7.28 -10.68
N LEU A 264 -4.85 -8.02 -11.44
CA LEU A 264 -4.55 -7.65 -12.83
C LEU A 264 -5.80 -7.75 -13.71
N GLY A 265 -6.62 -8.79 -13.54
CA GLY A 265 -7.90 -8.93 -14.22
C GLY A 265 -8.87 -7.79 -13.87
N PHE A 266 -8.92 -7.40 -12.60
CA PHE A 266 -9.71 -6.26 -12.13
C PHE A 266 -9.26 -4.95 -12.78
N PHE A 267 -7.98 -4.62 -12.75
CA PHE A 267 -7.46 -3.42 -13.41
C PHE A 267 -7.70 -3.42 -14.92
N SER A 268 -7.55 -4.57 -15.59
CA SER A 268 -7.84 -4.67 -17.03
C SER A 268 -9.32 -4.36 -17.37
N ARG A 269 -10.27 -4.65 -16.48
CA ARG A 269 -11.69 -4.31 -16.66
C ARG A 269 -11.98 -2.83 -16.43
N HIS A 270 -11.31 -2.18 -15.50
CA HIS A 270 -11.67 -0.86 -14.98
C HIS A 270 -10.72 0.26 -15.37
N LEU A 271 -9.47 -0.02 -15.74
CA LEU A 271 -8.49 0.99 -16.16
C LEU A 271 -8.32 0.96 -17.68
N ARG A 272 -8.93 1.93 -18.37
CA ARG A 272 -8.90 2.06 -19.84
C ARG A 272 -8.22 3.35 -20.26
#